data_ff28a9de17a52102a80929d6ee02940b
#
_entry.id   ff28a9de17a52102a80929d6ee02940b
#
_cell.length_a   1.000
_cell.length_b   1.000
_cell.length_c   1.000
_cell.angle_alpha   90.00
_cell.angle_beta   90.00
_cell.angle_gamma   90.00
#
_symmetry.space_group_name_H-M   'P 1'
#
loop_
_entity.id
_entity.type
_entity.pdbx_description
1 polymer ?
#
loop_
_entity_poly.entity_id
_entity_poly.type
_entity_poly.pdbx_seq_one_letter_code
_entity_poly.pdbx_strand_id
1 'polypeptide(L)'
;MSQTRADYTSAQRRLACGFALAALALIASVPASGQPAKKPSGGLEGSWSGGGTVSFASGSTERARCRAHYRRAGSTGYTVNATCATASGRASQTASVRQVGENRYAGSFYNSEYGISGVISIVLHGRSQTVRLRSDSGSAVISLSR
;
A
#
# COMPACT_ATOMS: atom_id res chain seq x y z
N MET A 1 51.23 31.13 15.76
CA MET A 1 51.24 32.48 16.36
C MET A 1 49.93 32.69 17.05
N SER A 2 50.06 32.72 18.40
CA SER A 2 49.34 33.50 19.42
C SER A 2 47.83 33.21 19.56
N GLN A 3 47.38 32.38 20.51
CA GLN A 3 47.16 32.60 21.95
C GLN A 3 46.42 33.94 22.25
N THR A 4 45.25 33.83 22.86
CA THR A 4 45.03 34.48 24.16
C THR A 4 43.80 33.84 24.87
N ARG A 5 44.09 33.34 26.04
CA ARG A 5 43.19 33.02 27.18
C ARG A 5 42.54 34.33 27.68
N ALA A 6 41.40 34.15 28.28
CA ALA A 6 41.03 34.95 29.46
C ALA A 6 40.05 34.13 30.31
N ASP A 7 40.62 33.62 31.39
CA ASP A 7 39.95 33.23 32.62
C ASP A 7 39.27 34.45 33.24
N TYR A 8 38.12 34.24 33.85
CA TYR A 8 37.75 35.07 34.98
C TYR A 8 37.02 34.27 36.05
N THR A 9 37.74 34.17 37.12
CA THR A 9 37.47 33.50 38.37
C THR A 9 36.59 34.36 39.28
N SER A 10 35.77 33.65 40.05
CA SER A 10 35.45 33.87 41.48
C SER A 10 34.65 35.12 41.88
N ALA A 11 33.70 34.95 42.67
CA ALA A 11 33.64 35.08 44.12
C ALA A 11 32.22 35.14 44.64
N GLN A 12 31.92 34.16 45.44
CA GLN A 12 31.71 34.24 46.89
C GLN A 12 30.38 34.75 47.42
N ARG A 13 29.80 33.81 48.17
CA ARG A 13 29.20 33.95 49.50
C ARG A 13 28.05 34.93 49.71
N ARG A 14 26.91 34.38 50.11
CA ARG A 14 26.48 34.48 51.51
C ARG A 14 25.20 33.65 51.76
N LEU A 15 25.28 32.95 52.87
CA LEU A 15 24.19 32.27 53.60
C LEU A 15 22.98 33.23 53.81
N ALA A 16 21.80 32.66 53.68
CA ALA A 16 20.70 32.90 54.63
C ALA A 16 19.70 31.75 54.57
N CYS A 17 19.45 31.22 55.76
CA CYS A 17 18.45 30.28 56.16
C CYS A 17 17.04 30.66 55.73
N GLY A 18 16.20 29.69 55.40
CA GLY A 18 14.81 29.92 55.69
C GLY A 18 13.83 29.11 54.83
N PHE A 19 13.21 28.18 55.53
CA PHE A 19 11.89 27.62 55.24
C PHE A 19 11.74 26.57 54.15
N ALA A 20 11.67 25.33 54.64
CA ALA A 20 11.05 24.19 54.00
C ALA A 20 9.59 24.48 53.64
N LEU A 21 9.27 24.38 52.38
CA LEU A 21 7.92 24.14 51.91
C LEU A 21 8.02 22.99 50.90
N ALA A 22 7.65 21.82 51.40
CA ALA A 22 7.47 20.63 50.57
C ALA A 22 6.28 20.85 49.63
N ALA A 23 6.55 21.25 48.40
CA ALA A 23 5.57 21.21 47.33
C ALA A 23 5.62 19.81 46.72
N LEU A 24 4.68 18.95 47.08
CA LEU A 24 4.38 17.72 46.33
C LEU A 24 3.96 18.11 44.92
N ALA A 25 4.85 18.04 43.97
CA ALA A 25 4.55 18.09 42.57
C ALA A 25 3.92 16.72 42.20
N LEU A 26 2.62 16.65 42.13
CA LEU A 26 1.86 15.59 41.46
C LEU A 26 2.21 15.66 39.97
N ILE A 27 3.14 14.81 39.54
CA ILE A 27 3.41 14.59 38.13
C ILE A 27 2.22 13.78 37.58
N ALA A 28 1.23 14.48 37.03
CA ALA A 28 0.17 13.85 36.25
C ALA A 28 0.82 13.25 34.99
N SER A 29 1.05 11.95 35.01
CA SER A 29 1.43 11.18 33.84
C SER A 29 0.24 11.19 32.88
N VAL A 30 0.31 12.03 31.85
CA VAL A 30 -0.64 12.03 30.76
C VAL A 30 -0.36 10.76 29.95
N PRO A 31 -1.31 9.78 29.88
CA PRO A 31 -1.12 8.66 28.98
C PRO A 31 -1.11 9.20 27.55
N ALA A 32 -0.01 9.03 26.87
CA ALA A 32 0.06 9.27 25.44
C ALA A 32 -0.91 8.27 24.76
N SER A 33 -2.11 8.72 24.46
CA SER A 33 -3.06 7.98 23.64
C SER A 33 -2.47 7.89 22.25
N GLY A 34 -1.71 6.83 22.00
CA GLY A 34 -1.28 6.46 20.67
C GLY A 34 -2.52 6.20 19.82
N GLN A 35 -2.95 7.20 19.07
CA GLN A 35 -3.97 6.99 18.05
C GLN A 35 -3.43 5.95 17.07
N PRO A 36 -4.14 4.82 16.84
CA PRO A 36 -3.75 3.90 15.81
C PRO A 36 -3.73 4.69 14.49
N ALA A 37 -2.57 4.71 13.84
CA ALA A 37 -2.43 5.33 12.53
C ALA A 37 -3.52 4.74 11.63
N LYS A 38 -4.50 5.57 11.27
CA LYS A 38 -5.59 5.21 10.38
C LYS A 38 -4.93 4.80 9.05
N LYS A 39 -4.85 3.49 8.82
CA LYS A 39 -4.40 2.95 7.54
C LYS A 39 -5.20 3.66 6.46
N PRO A 40 -4.58 4.29 5.44
CA PRO A 40 -5.35 4.95 4.40
C PRO A 40 -6.25 3.91 3.74
N SER A 41 -7.52 3.98 4.07
CA SER A 41 -8.57 3.21 3.45
C SER A 41 -8.87 3.86 2.11
N GLY A 42 -8.30 3.34 1.03
CA GLY A 42 -8.62 3.84 -0.30
C GLY A 42 -7.48 3.68 -1.29
N GLY A 43 -7.23 2.49 -1.74
CA GLY A 43 -6.28 2.19 -2.79
C GLY A 43 -6.31 0.71 -3.12
N LEU A 44 -5.61 0.32 -4.16
CA LEU A 44 -5.54 -1.09 -4.56
C LEU A 44 -4.64 -1.93 -3.64
N GLU A 45 -3.78 -1.31 -2.85
CA GLU A 45 -2.75 -2.01 -2.07
C GLU A 45 -3.32 -3.14 -1.20
N GLY A 46 -2.62 -4.28 -1.18
CA GLY A 46 -3.00 -5.44 -0.39
C GLY A 46 -3.43 -6.64 -1.22
N SER A 47 -4.04 -7.61 -0.54
CA SER A 47 -4.46 -8.88 -1.13
C SER A 47 -5.95 -8.87 -1.45
N TRP A 48 -6.26 -9.42 -2.62
CA TRP A 48 -7.61 -9.49 -3.16
C TRP A 48 -7.87 -10.90 -3.70
N SER A 49 -9.10 -11.37 -3.59
CA SER A 49 -9.51 -12.66 -4.11
C SER A 49 -10.91 -12.62 -4.70
N GLY A 50 -11.16 -13.52 -5.63
CA GLY A 50 -12.47 -13.59 -6.27
C GLY A 50 -12.45 -14.44 -7.52
N GLY A 51 -13.33 -14.14 -8.45
CA GLY A 51 -13.45 -14.90 -9.69
C GLY A 51 -14.15 -14.13 -10.79
N GLY A 52 -14.27 -14.80 -11.92
CA GLY A 52 -14.88 -14.23 -13.10
C GLY A 52 -14.86 -15.18 -14.28
N THR A 53 -14.76 -14.59 -15.45
CA THR A 53 -14.83 -15.30 -16.73
C THR A 53 -13.63 -14.91 -17.60
N VAL A 54 -13.02 -15.91 -18.22
CA VAL A 54 -12.01 -15.78 -19.25
C VAL A 54 -12.61 -16.24 -20.56
N SER A 55 -12.51 -15.41 -21.61
CA SER A 55 -12.94 -15.72 -22.97
C SER A 55 -11.69 -15.77 -23.86
N PHE A 56 -11.45 -16.91 -24.45
CA PHE A 56 -10.29 -17.16 -25.31
C PHE A 56 -10.58 -16.74 -26.77
N ALA A 57 -9.54 -16.43 -27.52
CA ALA A 57 -9.65 -16.09 -28.96
C ALA A 57 -10.26 -17.24 -29.79
N SER A 58 -10.18 -18.48 -29.31
CA SER A 58 -10.84 -19.66 -29.90
C SER A 58 -12.37 -19.64 -29.77
N GLY A 59 -12.93 -18.69 -29.02
CA GLY A 59 -14.36 -18.60 -28.72
C GLY A 59 -14.78 -19.35 -27.46
N SER A 60 -13.90 -20.15 -26.84
CA SER A 60 -14.21 -20.84 -25.60
C SER A 60 -14.21 -19.88 -24.41
N THR A 61 -14.99 -20.23 -23.38
CA THR A 61 -15.14 -19.41 -22.19
C THR A 61 -15.04 -20.28 -20.95
N GLU A 62 -14.24 -19.88 -19.98
CA GLU A 62 -14.05 -20.60 -18.72
C GLU A 62 -14.27 -19.70 -17.50
N ARG A 63 -14.69 -20.31 -16.41
CA ARG A 63 -14.70 -19.65 -15.12
C ARG A 63 -13.30 -19.65 -14.52
N ALA A 64 -12.90 -18.50 -13.95
CA ALA A 64 -11.64 -18.34 -13.28
C ALA A 64 -11.82 -18.01 -11.80
N ARG A 65 -10.90 -18.51 -10.98
CA ARG A 65 -10.71 -18.08 -9.60
C ARG A 65 -9.34 -17.43 -9.48
N CYS A 66 -9.28 -16.22 -8.97
CA CYS A 66 -8.07 -15.41 -8.96
C CYS A 66 -7.74 -14.94 -7.54
N ARG A 67 -6.43 -14.81 -7.28
CA ARG A 67 -5.86 -14.08 -6.16
C ARG A 67 -4.87 -13.07 -6.70
N ALA A 68 -4.92 -11.86 -6.22
CA ALA A 68 -4.04 -10.78 -6.63
C ALA A 68 -3.46 -10.08 -5.41
N HIS A 69 -2.20 -9.67 -5.52
CA HIS A 69 -1.53 -8.86 -4.52
C HIS A 69 -0.99 -7.60 -5.19
N TYR A 70 -1.38 -6.47 -4.64
CA TYR A 70 -1.01 -5.15 -5.14
C TYR A 70 0.00 -4.51 -4.18
N ARG A 71 1.09 -4.00 -4.73
CA ARG A 71 2.09 -3.21 -4.02
C ARG A 71 2.16 -1.83 -4.62
N ARG A 72 2.25 -0.82 -3.78
CA ARG A 72 2.42 0.56 -4.24
C ARG A 72 3.76 0.71 -4.97
N ALA A 73 3.73 1.40 -6.11
CA ALA A 73 4.87 1.74 -6.94
C ALA A 73 4.78 3.22 -7.32
N GLY A 74 5.46 4.06 -6.54
CA GLY A 74 5.38 5.51 -6.66
C GLY A 74 4.08 6.10 -6.08
N SER A 75 3.75 7.32 -6.48
CA SER A 75 2.62 8.08 -5.92
C SER A 75 1.25 7.58 -6.39
N THR A 76 1.13 7.18 -7.63
CA THR A 76 -0.14 6.81 -8.29
C THR A 76 -0.15 5.41 -8.88
N GLY A 77 0.98 4.70 -8.84
CA GLY A 77 1.16 3.40 -9.46
C GLY A 77 1.09 2.23 -8.48
N TYR A 78 0.86 1.05 -9.05
CA TYR A 78 0.90 -0.24 -8.36
C TYR A 78 1.50 -1.30 -9.26
N THR A 79 2.29 -2.19 -8.67
CA THR A 79 2.64 -3.48 -9.27
C THR A 79 1.67 -4.53 -8.76
N VAL A 80 1.30 -5.46 -9.62
CA VAL A 80 0.32 -6.52 -9.34
C VAL A 80 0.95 -7.86 -9.63
N ASN A 81 0.81 -8.79 -8.69
CA ASN A 81 1.07 -10.20 -8.91
C ASN A 81 -0.25 -10.95 -8.73
N ALA A 82 -0.69 -11.65 -9.75
CA ALA A 82 -1.95 -12.37 -9.72
C ALA A 82 -1.77 -13.80 -10.21
N THR A 83 -2.50 -14.72 -9.58
CA THR A 83 -2.63 -16.10 -10.04
C THR A 83 -4.10 -16.41 -10.23
N CYS A 84 -4.45 -16.90 -11.40
CA CYS A 84 -5.78 -17.37 -11.74
C CYS A 84 -5.75 -18.85 -12.08
N ALA A 85 -6.80 -19.57 -11.72
CA ALA A 85 -7.03 -20.96 -12.06
C ALA A 85 -8.37 -21.09 -12.81
N THR A 86 -8.36 -21.80 -13.92
CA THR A 86 -9.51 -22.18 -14.72
C THR A 86 -9.57 -23.71 -14.84
N ALA A 87 -10.54 -24.24 -15.59
CA ALA A 87 -10.61 -25.67 -15.88
C ALA A 87 -9.40 -26.14 -16.71
N SER A 88 -8.87 -25.31 -17.60
CA SER A 88 -7.71 -25.62 -18.43
C SER A 88 -6.37 -25.52 -17.72
N GLY A 89 -6.30 -24.89 -16.55
CA GLY A 89 -5.04 -24.77 -15.81
C GLY A 89 -4.93 -23.53 -14.94
N ARG A 90 -3.68 -23.30 -14.53
CA ARG A 90 -3.32 -22.14 -13.68
C ARG A 90 -2.35 -21.25 -14.46
N ALA A 91 -2.50 -19.95 -14.28
CA ALA A 91 -1.62 -18.96 -14.88
C ALA A 91 -1.25 -17.87 -13.86
N SER A 92 0.01 -17.47 -13.88
CA SER A 92 0.55 -16.37 -13.08
C SER A 92 0.79 -15.15 -13.97
N GLN A 93 0.42 -13.98 -13.48
CA GLN A 93 0.48 -12.74 -14.23
C GLN A 93 1.10 -11.63 -13.39
N THR A 94 1.88 -10.81 -14.02
CA THR A 94 2.36 -9.55 -13.46
C THR A 94 1.72 -8.39 -14.21
N ALA A 95 1.43 -7.30 -13.51
CA ALA A 95 0.93 -6.10 -14.14
C ALA A 95 1.51 -4.84 -13.47
N SER A 96 1.54 -3.77 -14.25
CA SER A 96 1.82 -2.42 -13.77
C SER A 96 0.64 -1.54 -14.13
N VAL A 97 0.04 -0.92 -13.13
CA VAL A 97 -1.11 -0.04 -13.31
C VAL A 97 -0.86 1.31 -12.64
N ARG A 98 -1.47 2.35 -13.18
CA ARG A 98 -1.49 3.69 -12.60
C ARG A 98 -2.91 4.19 -12.49
N GLN A 99 -3.15 5.10 -11.58
CA GLN A 99 -4.43 5.78 -11.45
C GLN A 99 -4.64 6.70 -12.66
N VAL A 100 -5.78 6.56 -13.33
CA VAL A 100 -6.19 7.34 -14.52
C VAL A 100 -7.45 8.14 -14.27
N GLY A 101 -8.05 8.02 -13.09
CA GLY A 101 -9.25 8.74 -12.68
C GLY A 101 -9.63 8.33 -11.26
N GLU A 102 -10.69 8.91 -10.74
CA GLU A 102 -11.22 8.52 -9.44
C GLU A 102 -11.61 7.03 -9.46
N ASN A 103 -11.01 6.25 -8.56
CA ASN A 103 -11.23 4.79 -8.45
C ASN A 103 -10.98 4.00 -9.76
N ARG A 104 -10.26 4.58 -10.72
CA ARG A 104 -9.94 3.95 -12.01
C ARG A 104 -8.43 3.84 -12.18
N TYR A 105 -8.00 2.65 -12.60
CA TYR A 105 -6.60 2.34 -12.86
C TYR A 105 -6.48 1.63 -14.20
N ALA A 106 -5.38 1.88 -14.90
CA ALA A 106 -5.09 1.25 -16.19
C ALA A 106 -3.59 1.01 -16.33
N GLY A 107 -3.24 0.03 -17.15
CA GLY A 107 -1.86 -0.32 -17.43
C GLY A 107 -1.73 -1.53 -18.33
N SER A 108 -0.63 -2.25 -18.17
CA SER A 108 -0.32 -3.45 -18.93
C SER A 108 -0.11 -4.64 -18.02
N PHE A 109 -0.35 -5.84 -18.55
CA PHE A 109 -0.04 -7.10 -17.89
C PHE A 109 0.81 -7.99 -18.79
N TYR A 110 1.50 -8.93 -18.16
CA TYR A 110 2.28 -9.96 -18.82
C TYR A 110 2.11 -11.29 -18.09
N ASN A 111 1.89 -12.34 -18.87
CA ASN A 111 1.85 -13.72 -18.43
C ASN A 111 3.06 -14.43 -19.04
N SER A 112 4.04 -14.78 -18.21
CA SER A 112 5.29 -15.41 -18.67
C SER A 112 5.12 -16.87 -19.06
N GLU A 113 4.13 -17.57 -18.52
CA GLU A 113 3.90 -19.00 -18.79
C GLU A 113 3.42 -19.22 -20.23
N TYR A 114 2.64 -18.29 -20.75
CA TYR A 114 2.07 -18.38 -22.11
C TYR A 114 2.60 -17.30 -23.07
N GLY A 115 3.49 -16.41 -22.60
CA GLY A 115 4.00 -15.31 -23.41
C GLY A 115 2.95 -14.28 -23.84
N ILE A 116 1.87 -14.15 -23.05
CA ILE A 116 0.75 -13.26 -23.37
C ILE A 116 0.94 -11.92 -22.68
N SER A 117 0.82 -10.85 -23.45
CA SER A 117 0.77 -9.48 -22.94
C SER A 117 -0.51 -8.78 -23.38
N GLY A 118 -0.90 -7.76 -22.65
CA GLY A 118 -2.09 -7.00 -22.98
C GLY A 118 -2.32 -5.82 -22.05
N VAL A 119 -3.51 -5.27 -22.13
CA VAL A 119 -3.94 -4.13 -21.31
C VAL A 119 -4.83 -4.59 -20.16
N ILE A 120 -4.70 -3.90 -19.06
CA ILE A 120 -5.50 -4.12 -17.85
C ILE A 120 -6.18 -2.81 -17.46
N SER A 121 -7.45 -2.89 -17.08
CA SER A 121 -8.18 -1.80 -16.46
C SER A 121 -8.89 -2.28 -15.20
N ILE A 122 -8.92 -1.42 -14.18
CA ILE A 122 -9.48 -1.72 -12.87
C ILE A 122 -10.40 -0.59 -12.46
N VAL A 123 -11.58 -0.95 -11.97
CA VAL A 123 -12.50 -0.02 -11.31
C VAL A 123 -12.68 -0.48 -9.87
N LEU A 124 -12.36 0.39 -8.92
CA LEU A 124 -12.45 0.12 -7.50
C LEU A 124 -13.79 0.58 -6.95
N HIS A 125 -14.46 -0.25 -6.18
CA HIS A 125 -15.75 0.00 -5.54
C HIS A 125 -15.64 -0.32 -4.04
N GLY A 126 -15.04 0.57 -3.27
CA GLY A 126 -14.81 0.34 -1.85
C GLY A 126 -13.92 -0.88 -1.58
N ARG A 127 -14.51 -1.97 -1.11
CA ARG A 127 -13.82 -3.24 -0.80
C ARG A 127 -13.90 -4.27 -1.93
N SER A 128 -14.44 -3.91 -3.06
CA SER A 128 -14.51 -4.73 -4.27
C SER A 128 -13.90 -4.01 -5.44
N GLN A 129 -13.50 -4.75 -6.47
CA GLN A 129 -12.99 -4.20 -7.71
C GLN A 129 -13.39 -5.07 -8.89
N THR A 130 -13.53 -4.45 -10.04
CA THR A 130 -13.70 -5.13 -11.32
C THR A 130 -12.42 -4.95 -12.13
N VAL A 131 -11.80 -6.05 -12.50
CA VAL A 131 -10.60 -6.11 -13.33
C VAL A 131 -10.99 -6.61 -14.72
N ARG A 132 -10.59 -5.89 -15.75
CA ARG A 132 -10.73 -6.29 -17.15
C ARG A 132 -9.37 -6.39 -17.80
N LEU A 133 -9.12 -7.53 -18.43
CA LEU A 133 -7.91 -7.79 -19.20
C LEU A 133 -8.29 -7.99 -20.67
N ARG A 134 -7.44 -7.51 -21.58
CA ARG A 134 -7.58 -7.72 -23.02
C ARG A 134 -6.21 -7.95 -23.63
N SER A 135 -6.14 -8.94 -24.50
CA SER A 135 -4.99 -9.31 -25.32
C SER A 135 -5.46 -9.89 -26.65
N ASP A 136 -4.54 -10.18 -27.54
CA ASP A 136 -4.85 -10.89 -28.80
C ASP A 136 -5.31 -12.33 -28.55
N SER A 137 -4.91 -12.92 -27.41
CA SER A 137 -5.29 -14.29 -27.02
C SER A 137 -6.68 -14.38 -26.36
N GLY A 138 -7.32 -13.25 -26.05
CA GLY A 138 -8.62 -13.22 -25.43
C GLY A 138 -8.83 -12.10 -24.42
N SER A 139 -9.85 -12.25 -23.60
CA SER A 139 -10.22 -11.25 -22.58
C SER A 139 -10.66 -11.92 -21.28
N ALA A 140 -10.62 -11.17 -20.19
CA ALA A 140 -11.16 -11.60 -18.91
C ALA A 140 -11.87 -10.49 -18.16
N VAL A 141 -12.91 -10.85 -17.44
CA VAL A 141 -13.60 -9.97 -16.48
C VAL A 141 -13.64 -10.67 -15.14
N ILE A 142 -12.92 -10.10 -14.15
CA ILE A 142 -12.73 -10.68 -12.82
C ILE A 142 -13.22 -9.68 -11.78
N SER A 143 -14.04 -10.15 -10.86
CA SER A 143 -14.46 -9.42 -9.68
C SER A 143 -13.67 -9.90 -8.48
N LEU A 144 -12.99 -8.99 -7.79
CA LEU A 144 -12.19 -9.31 -6.61
C LEU A 144 -12.68 -8.50 -5.40
N SER A 145 -12.51 -9.07 -4.21
CA SER A 145 -12.82 -8.42 -2.92
C SER A 145 -11.74 -8.69 -1.88
N ARG A 146 -11.75 -7.89 -0.81
CA ARG A 146 -10.89 -8.01 0.36
C ARG A 146 -11.63 -7.75 1.67
#